data_f853c61cde1e89f79a921198be0b3ea2
#
_entry.id   f853c61cde1e89f79a921198be0b3ea2
#
_cell.length_a   1.000
_cell.length_b   1.000
_cell.length_c   1.000
_cell.angle_alpha   90.00
_cell.angle_beta   90.00
_cell.angle_gamma   90.00
#
_symmetry.space_group_name_H-M   'P 1'
#
loop_
_entity.id
_entity.type
_entity.pdbx_description
1 polymer ?
#
loop_
_entity_poly.entity_id
_entity_poly.type
_entity_poly.pdbx_seq_one_letter_code
_entity_poly.pdbx_strand_id
1 'polypeptide(L)'
;MGMAQREKEPRKMTTKSLPTTIDEAVGVILVMLEDKDLSEITQMPVEHLFNLHFGLGQWIRNNLGLWQTDSALLKAIQAQTPGIHPDDASTVIIEALWHRLQETKPKVH
;
A
#
# COMPACT_ATOMS: atom_id res chain seq x y z
N MET A 1 16.09 10.55 -26.68
CA MET A 1 15.77 10.70 -26.05
C MET A 1 15.13 10.58 -25.41
N GLY A 2 15.24 10.32 -25.57
CA GLY A 2 14.48 10.25 -24.97
C GLY A 2 14.17 9.81 -24.30
N MET A 3 14.33 9.64 -24.34
CA MET A 3 13.93 9.39 -23.64
C MET A 3 13.36 9.33 -22.99
N ALA A 4 13.38 9.12 -23.12
CA ALA A 4 12.78 9.12 -22.38
C ALA A 4 12.24 8.82 -21.96
N GLN A 5 12.19 8.71 -22.16
CA GLN A 5 11.61 8.53 -21.72
C GLN A 5 11.17 8.05 -21.10
N ARG A 6 11.32 7.78 -21.44
CA ARG A 6 10.92 7.43 -20.78
C ARG A 6 10.68 7.43 -19.85
N GLU A 7 10.87 7.50 -19.77
CA GLU A 7 10.60 7.61 -18.78
C GLU A 7 9.86 7.48 -18.30
N LYS A 8 9.59 7.36 -18.42
CA LYS A 8 8.59 7.18 -17.91
C LYS A 8 8.16 5.94 -17.80
N GLU A 9 8.59 5.21 -18.06
CA GLU A 9 8.28 4.09 -18.01
C GLU A 9 7.95 3.42 -16.83
N PRO A 10 8.26 3.72 -15.76
CA PRO A 10 7.87 3.09 -14.53
C PRO A 10 6.42 2.80 -14.43
N ARG A 11 5.60 3.61 -14.98
CA ARG A 11 4.22 3.33 -14.86
C ARG A 11 3.83 2.12 -15.61
N LYS A 12 4.59 1.74 -16.61
CA LYS A 12 4.33 0.55 -17.27
C LYS A 12 4.48 -0.60 -16.38
N MET A 13 5.43 -0.58 -15.52
CA MET A 13 5.62 -1.65 -14.61
C MET A 13 4.48 -1.82 -13.69
N THR A 14 3.90 -0.72 -13.23
CA THR A 14 2.79 -0.84 -12.33
C THR A 14 1.57 -1.42 -13.00
N THR A 15 1.40 -1.21 -14.30
CA THR A 15 0.26 -1.79 -14.95
C THR A 15 0.42 -3.26 -15.19
N LYS A 16 1.66 -3.73 -15.30
CA LYS A 16 1.87 -5.11 -15.56
C LYS A 16 2.05 -5.94 -14.35
N SER A 17 2.59 -5.38 -13.31
CA SER A 17 2.99 -6.12 -12.14
C SER A 17 2.32 -5.58 -10.92
N LEU A 18 1.18 -6.15 -10.59
CA LEU A 18 0.58 -5.84 -9.33
C LEU A 18 1.44 -6.39 -8.21
N PRO A 19 1.46 -5.74 -7.05
CA PRO A 19 2.21 -6.27 -5.92
C PRO A 19 1.67 -7.63 -5.52
N THR A 20 2.57 -8.50 -5.11
CA THR A 20 2.19 -9.84 -4.70
C THR A 20 2.45 -10.09 -3.23
N THR A 21 3.07 -9.14 -2.53
CA THR A 21 3.32 -9.26 -1.10
C THR A 21 2.92 -7.96 -0.42
N ILE A 22 2.77 -8.02 0.89
CA ILE A 22 2.46 -6.83 1.67
C ILE A 22 3.57 -5.80 1.52
N ASP A 23 4.83 -6.24 1.57
CA ASP A 23 5.96 -5.33 1.41
C ASP A 23 5.93 -4.60 0.08
N GLU A 24 5.63 -5.32 -0.98
CA GLU A 24 5.54 -4.70 -2.30
C GLU A 24 4.41 -3.70 -2.36
N ALA A 25 3.28 -4.05 -1.75
CA ALA A 25 2.13 -3.14 -1.72
C ALA A 25 2.48 -1.86 -0.97
N VAL A 26 3.15 -1.99 0.17
CA VAL A 26 3.59 -0.82 0.93
C VAL A 26 4.53 0.03 0.09
N GLY A 27 5.45 -0.61 -0.65
CA GLY A 27 6.36 0.12 -1.51
C GLY A 27 5.65 0.93 -2.58
N VAL A 28 4.61 0.35 -3.19
CA VAL A 28 3.82 1.06 -4.18
C VAL A 28 3.17 2.31 -3.57
N ILE A 29 2.60 2.15 -2.39
CA ILE A 29 1.93 3.28 -1.73
C ILE A 29 2.93 4.36 -1.35
N LEU A 30 4.11 3.96 -0.88
CA LEU A 30 5.14 4.93 -0.49
C LEU A 30 5.56 5.79 -1.68
N VAL A 31 5.58 5.22 -2.86
CA VAL A 31 5.94 5.97 -4.06
C VAL A 31 4.80 6.84 -4.53
N MET A 32 3.58 6.37 -4.35
CA MET A 32 2.40 7.03 -4.90
C MET A 32 1.95 8.23 -4.07
N LEU A 33 2.05 8.15 -2.76
CA LEU A 33 1.57 9.23 -1.90
C LEU A 33 2.58 10.37 -1.83
N GLU A 34 2.04 11.58 -1.65
CA GLU A 34 2.89 12.74 -1.49
C GLU A 34 3.46 12.78 -0.09
N ASP A 35 4.54 13.54 0.08
CA ASP A 35 5.20 13.63 1.37
C ASP A 35 4.28 14.11 2.47
N LYS A 36 3.38 15.03 2.17
CA LYS A 36 2.50 15.52 3.20
C LYS A 36 1.52 14.45 3.66
N ASP A 37 1.07 13.59 2.74
CA ASP A 37 0.18 12.51 3.11
C ASP A 37 0.91 11.48 3.95
N LEU A 38 2.13 11.18 3.59
CA LEU A 38 2.94 10.24 4.36
C LEU A 38 3.21 10.77 5.75
N SER A 39 3.44 12.08 5.85
CA SER A 39 3.68 12.71 7.14
C SER A 39 2.44 12.61 8.04
N GLU A 40 1.28 12.83 7.46
CA GLU A 40 0.04 12.73 8.23
C GLU A 40 -0.16 11.33 8.77
N ILE A 41 0.08 10.33 7.94
CA ILE A 41 -0.07 8.95 8.37
C ILE A 41 0.95 8.60 9.44
N THR A 42 2.19 9.10 9.27
CA THR A 42 3.25 8.84 10.22
C THR A 42 2.89 9.35 11.61
N GLN A 43 2.24 10.50 11.68
CA GLN A 43 1.88 11.11 12.95
C GLN A 43 0.59 10.60 13.54
N MET A 44 -0.13 9.80 12.78
CA MET A 44 -1.44 9.35 13.20
C MET A 44 -1.31 8.24 14.24
N PRO A 45 -2.10 8.26 15.32
CA PRO A 45 -2.11 7.13 16.23
C PRO A 45 -2.68 5.90 15.56
N VAL A 46 -2.23 4.73 15.99
CA VAL A 46 -2.66 3.49 15.33
C VAL A 46 -4.18 3.34 15.37
N GLU A 47 -4.83 3.80 16.42
CA GLU A 47 -6.28 3.71 16.52
C GLU A 47 -7.01 4.51 15.47
N HIS A 48 -6.34 5.50 14.88
CA HIS A 48 -6.98 6.34 13.88
C HIS A 48 -6.80 5.81 12.47
N LEU A 49 -6.05 4.74 12.29
CA LEU A 49 -5.82 4.20 10.96
C LEU A 49 -7.11 3.74 10.30
N PHE A 50 -8.09 3.36 11.12
CA PHE A 50 -9.39 2.98 10.60
C PHE A 50 -10.00 4.07 9.73
N ASN A 51 -9.67 5.33 10.02
CA ASN A 51 -10.19 6.44 9.23
C ASN A 51 -9.70 6.44 7.80
N LEU A 52 -8.63 5.71 7.52
CA LEU A 52 -8.10 5.61 6.16
C LEU A 52 -8.83 4.57 5.33
N HIS A 53 -9.73 3.80 5.97
CA HIS A 53 -10.39 2.69 5.30
C HIS A 53 -11.17 3.15 4.06
N PHE A 54 -11.88 4.26 4.16
CA PHE A 54 -12.73 4.71 3.07
C PHE A 54 -11.97 5.41 1.95
N GLY A 55 -10.84 6.01 2.25
CA GLY A 55 -10.04 6.67 1.22
C GLY A 55 -8.96 5.75 0.70
N LEU A 56 -7.89 5.65 1.47
CA LEU A 56 -6.74 4.86 1.04
C LEU A 56 -7.09 3.38 0.92
N GLY A 57 -7.90 2.85 1.83
CA GLY A 57 -8.29 1.45 1.76
C GLY A 57 -9.03 1.13 0.48
N GLN A 58 -9.94 1.99 0.07
CA GLN A 58 -10.68 1.78 -1.16
C GLN A 58 -9.73 1.83 -2.36
N TRP A 59 -8.80 2.78 -2.36
CA TRP A 59 -7.83 2.86 -3.43
C TRP A 59 -7.01 1.57 -3.53
N ILE A 60 -6.58 1.05 -2.38
CA ILE A 60 -5.80 -0.18 -2.34
C ILE A 60 -6.61 -1.34 -2.94
N ARG A 61 -7.85 -1.50 -2.51
CA ARG A 61 -8.68 -2.59 -3.00
C ARG A 61 -8.88 -2.51 -4.50
N ASN A 62 -9.09 -1.30 -5.01
CA ASN A 62 -9.41 -1.13 -6.43
C ASN A 62 -8.18 -1.15 -7.32
N ASN A 63 -7.04 -0.69 -6.82
CA ASN A 63 -5.87 -0.52 -7.67
C ASN A 63 -4.79 -1.57 -7.47
N LEU A 64 -4.79 -2.27 -6.35
CA LEU A 64 -3.79 -3.31 -6.11
C LEU A 64 -4.36 -4.71 -6.31
N GLY A 65 -5.56 -4.80 -6.85
CA GLY A 65 -6.09 -6.07 -7.30
C GLY A 65 -6.68 -6.97 -6.24
N LEU A 66 -7.05 -6.42 -5.08
CA LEU A 66 -7.57 -7.27 -4.01
C LEU A 66 -8.92 -7.90 -4.35
N TRP A 67 -9.68 -7.30 -5.28
CA TRP A 67 -10.96 -7.86 -5.69
C TRP A 67 -10.85 -8.97 -6.71
N GLN A 68 -9.66 -9.17 -7.27
CA GLN A 68 -9.50 -10.16 -8.32
C GLN A 68 -9.50 -11.56 -7.73
N THR A 69 -10.08 -12.48 -8.44
CA THR A 69 -10.17 -13.87 -8.00
C THR A 69 -8.81 -14.48 -7.76
N ASP A 70 -7.85 -14.13 -8.61
CA ASP A 70 -6.51 -14.68 -8.52
C ASP A 70 -5.52 -13.76 -7.86
N SER A 71 -5.98 -12.86 -7.01
CA SER A 71 -5.08 -11.88 -6.40
C SER A 71 -3.99 -12.58 -5.60
N ALA A 72 -2.75 -12.49 -6.07
CA ALA A 72 -1.61 -13.02 -5.33
C ALA A 72 -1.41 -12.26 -4.03
N LEU A 73 -1.67 -10.95 -4.06
CA LEU A 73 -1.56 -10.14 -2.86
C LEU A 73 -2.55 -10.60 -1.79
N LEU A 74 -3.80 -10.82 -2.18
CA LEU A 74 -4.79 -11.29 -1.22
C LEU A 74 -4.40 -12.65 -0.67
N LYS A 75 -3.89 -13.53 -1.52
CA LYS A 75 -3.48 -14.86 -1.07
C LYS A 75 -2.32 -14.76 -0.07
N ALA A 76 -1.40 -13.84 -0.30
CA ALA A 76 -0.30 -13.64 0.63
C ALA A 76 -0.81 -13.18 1.99
N ILE A 77 -1.81 -12.32 2.00
CA ILE A 77 -2.40 -11.85 3.26
C ILE A 77 -3.17 -12.98 3.92
N GLN A 78 -3.89 -13.77 3.13
CA GLN A 78 -4.66 -14.89 3.66
C GLN A 78 -3.77 -15.98 4.22
N ALA A 79 -2.53 -16.05 3.77
CA ALA A 79 -1.58 -17.01 4.34
C ALA A 79 -1.34 -16.70 5.81
N GLN A 80 -1.41 -15.44 6.19
CA GLN A 80 -1.23 -15.04 7.58
C GLN A 80 -2.55 -14.94 8.32
N THR A 81 -3.62 -14.61 7.61
CA THR A 81 -4.94 -14.42 8.20
C THR A 81 -5.97 -15.16 7.34
N PRO A 82 -6.12 -16.46 7.55
CA PRO A 82 -7.00 -17.25 6.68
C PRO A 82 -8.42 -16.71 6.68
N GLY A 83 -9.00 -16.63 5.49
CA GLY A 83 -10.39 -16.21 5.36
C GLY A 83 -10.62 -14.72 5.39
N ILE A 84 -9.56 -13.93 5.44
CA ILE A 84 -9.74 -12.48 5.50
C ILE A 84 -10.39 -11.98 4.21
N HIS A 85 -11.33 -11.07 4.37
CA HIS A 85 -12.04 -10.45 3.26
C HIS A 85 -11.20 -9.32 2.67
N PRO A 86 -11.33 -9.02 1.35
CA PRO A 86 -10.56 -7.91 0.77
C PRO A 86 -10.70 -6.58 1.52
N ASP A 87 -11.87 -6.29 2.07
CA ASP A 87 -12.05 -5.06 2.84
C ASP A 87 -11.08 -5.02 4.02
N ASP A 88 -10.95 -6.15 4.72
CA ASP A 88 -10.08 -6.21 5.88
C ASP A 88 -8.62 -6.36 5.46
N ALA A 89 -8.38 -6.96 4.29
CA ALA A 89 -7.03 -7.09 3.79
C ALA A 89 -6.41 -5.73 3.52
N SER A 90 -7.20 -4.77 3.03
CA SER A 90 -6.66 -3.42 2.81
C SER A 90 -6.24 -2.79 4.13
N THR A 91 -6.93 -3.09 5.21
CA THR A 91 -6.54 -2.60 6.53
C THR A 91 -5.19 -3.16 6.97
N VAL A 92 -4.95 -4.43 6.66
CA VAL A 92 -3.64 -5.03 6.97
C VAL A 92 -2.53 -4.28 6.25
N ILE A 93 -2.77 -3.91 4.99
CA ILE A 93 -1.78 -3.16 4.22
C ILE A 93 -1.57 -1.77 4.80
N ILE A 94 -2.66 -1.11 5.21
CA ILE A 94 -2.54 0.22 5.82
C ILE A 94 -1.73 0.14 7.11
N GLU A 95 -1.98 -0.88 7.92
CA GLU A 95 -1.22 -1.04 9.14
C GLU A 95 0.26 -1.31 8.87
N ALA A 96 0.54 -2.11 7.84
CA ALA A 96 1.92 -2.37 7.47
C ALA A 96 2.61 -1.10 6.99
N LEU A 97 1.88 -0.26 6.25
CA LEU A 97 2.41 1.03 5.82
C LEU A 97 2.74 1.90 7.03
N TRP A 98 1.82 1.96 7.98
CA TRP A 98 2.02 2.77 9.18
C TRP A 98 3.25 2.29 9.95
N HIS A 99 3.40 0.99 10.12
CA HIS A 99 4.57 0.45 10.82
C HIS A 99 5.85 0.78 10.07
N ARG A 100 5.84 0.68 8.75
CA ARG A 100 7.01 1.02 7.97
C ARG A 100 7.40 2.48 8.17
N LEU A 101 6.40 3.36 8.20
CA LEU A 101 6.65 4.78 8.40
C LEU A 101 7.19 5.06 9.80
N GLN A 102 6.73 4.31 10.80
CA GLN A 102 7.25 4.48 12.15
C GLN A 102 8.72 4.09 12.22
N GLU A 103 9.10 3.06 11.50
CA GLU A 103 10.49 2.59 11.51
C GLU A 103 11.42 3.57 10.83
N THR A 104 10.94 4.28 9.83
CA THR A 104 11.80 5.14 9.03
C THR A 104 11.76 6.59 9.45
N LYS A 105 10.84 6.96 10.35
CA LYS A 105 10.79 8.36 10.75
C LYS A 105 11.98 8.69 11.63
N PRO A 106 12.48 9.93 11.53
CA PRO A 106 13.65 10.30 12.31
C PRO A 106 13.38 10.19 13.79
N LYS A 107 14.37 9.74 14.51
CA LYS A 107 14.28 9.73 15.95
C LYS A 107 14.74 11.05 16.45
N VAL A 108 13.85 11.78 17.06
CA VAL A 108 14.16 13.11 17.54
C VAL A 108 14.16 13.08 19.05
N HIS A 109 15.23 13.42 19.61
CA HIS A 109 15.34 13.40 21.07
C HIS A 109 16.04 14.60 21.60
#